data_21593f29d9b0f0d6e491a63f4dfcda37
#
_entry.id   21593f29d9b0f0d6e491a63f4dfcda37
#
_cell.length_a   1.000
_cell.length_b   1.000
_cell.length_c   1.000
_cell.angle_alpha   90.00
_cell.angle_beta   90.00
_cell.angle_gamma   90.00
#
_symmetry.space_group_name_H-M   'P 1'
#
loop_
_entity.id
_entity.type
_entity.pdbx_description
1 polymer ?
#
loop_
_entity_poly.entity_id
_entity_poly.type
_entity_poly.pdbx_seq_one_letter_code
_entity_poly.pdbx_strand_id
1 'polypeptide(L)'
;MTHYIDAYPGRVINVHGKKYLYFGGTSYLGLQTDPAFQNLFIENIKRFGTNYGASRKSNVRLKVFKKAETLLANMVGSQASLTLSSGYLAGQLIAQNFNKPEYSLFYAPNTHSALYNYPTKPFATIEALNNAVRKHLGQNDKVVPVVFLDSIDFDGCNFPHYKGLEDLPLDQVILIVDDSHGIGILGANGEGVFRTLQRFTAKELLVCCSLGKSFGIQAGAIMGNTKRIRQLSATAIFGGARPAAPSSIATFNDAHPIYRSKRTQLLSNIERFDKL
;
A
#
# COMPACT_ATOMS: atom_id res chain seq x y z
N MET A 1 -16.01 -23.72 -0.37
CA MET A 1 -17.43 -23.42 -0.69
C MET A 1 -17.60 -21.91 -0.71
N THR A 2 -18.23 -21.35 -1.76
CA THR A 2 -18.46 -19.89 -1.90
C THR A 2 -19.86 -19.55 -1.38
N HIS A 3 -19.97 -18.49 -0.58
CA HIS A 3 -21.25 -17.99 -0.09
C HIS A 3 -21.52 -16.58 -0.64
N TYR A 4 -22.77 -16.32 -1.03
CA TYR A 4 -23.23 -15.01 -1.50
C TYR A 4 -24.07 -14.37 -0.41
N ILE A 5 -23.85 -13.07 -0.16
CA ILE A 5 -24.57 -12.27 0.82
C ILE A 5 -25.04 -10.95 0.19
N ASP A 6 -26.19 -10.44 0.64
CA ASP A 6 -26.84 -9.25 0.04
C ASP A 6 -26.46 -7.94 0.75
N ALA A 7 -25.62 -7.99 1.77
CA ALA A 7 -25.19 -6.81 2.52
C ALA A 7 -23.68 -6.82 2.77
N TYR A 8 -23.11 -5.66 3.08
CA TYR A 8 -21.70 -5.56 3.44
C TYR A 8 -21.40 -6.45 4.67
N PRO A 9 -20.34 -7.27 4.64
CA PRO A 9 -19.98 -8.15 5.74
C PRO A 9 -19.48 -7.32 6.93
N GLY A 10 -20.29 -7.24 8.00
CA GLY A 10 -19.91 -6.64 9.27
C GLY A 10 -19.28 -7.69 10.21
N ARG A 11 -19.49 -7.52 11.51
CA ARG A 11 -19.05 -8.52 12.52
C ARG A 11 -19.78 -9.86 12.41
N VAL A 12 -20.97 -9.83 11.86
CA VAL A 12 -21.85 -11.00 11.66
C VAL A 12 -22.32 -10.99 10.22
N ILE A 13 -22.28 -12.15 9.56
CA ILE A 13 -22.89 -12.38 8.25
C ILE A 13 -24.07 -13.35 8.39
N ASN A 14 -25.04 -13.22 7.48
CA ASN A 14 -26.14 -14.18 7.35
C ASN A 14 -25.89 -15.02 6.08
N VAL A 15 -25.81 -16.32 6.25
CA VAL A 15 -25.66 -17.27 5.14
C VAL A 15 -26.80 -18.29 5.25
N HIS A 16 -27.70 -18.31 4.27
CA HIS A 16 -28.88 -19.21 4.26
C HIS A 16 -29.71 -19.15 5.54
N GLY A 17 -29.96 -17.94 6.06
CA GLY A 17 -30.74 -17.71 7.28
C GLY A 17 -30.01 -17.94 8.61
N LYS A 18 -28.76 -18.43 8.57
CA LYS A 18 -27.93 -18.64 9.77
C LYS A 18 -26.93 -17.51 9.96
N LYS A 19 -26.74 -17.07 11.21
CA LYS A 19 -25.78 -16.04 11.59
C LYS A 19 -24.43 -16.66 11.91
N TYR A 20 -23.36 -16.09 11.37
CA TYR A 20 -21.96 -16.47 11.64
C TYR A 20 -21.14 -15.25 12.02
N LEU A 21 -20.21 -15.40 12.97
CA LEU A 21 -19.16 -14.41 13.20
C LEU A 21 -18.24 -14.39 11.97
N TYR A 22 -17.91 -13.19 11.51
CA TYR A 22 -17.08 -13.01 10.31
C TYR A 22 -15.72 -12.44 10.67
N PHE A 23 -14.68 -13.23 10.44
CA PHE A 23 -13.29 -12.88 10.69
C PHE A 23 -12.49 -12.65 9.38
N GLY A 24 -13.15 -12.64 8.25
CA GLY A 24 -12.53 -12.42 6.94
C GLY A 24 -12.46 -10.94 6.56
N GLY A 25 -11.78 -10.70 5.45
CA GLY A 25 -11.63 -9.36 4.87
C GLY A 25 -10.51 -8.54 5.50
N THR A 26 -10.33 -7.33 4.98
CA THR A 26 -9.21 -6.44 5.32
C THR A 26 -9.66 -5.04 5.74
N SER A 27 -10.90 -4.90 6.22
CA SER A 27 -11.50 -3.64 6.70
C SER A 27 -11.05 -3.34 8.13
N TYR A 28 -9.76 -3.17 8.34
CA TYR A 28 -9.13 -3.15 9.67
C TYR A 28 -9.73 -2.14 10.65
N LEU A 29 -10.11 -0.95 10.17
CA LEU A 29 -10.70 0.11 11.00
C LEU A 29 -12.23 0.12 10.97
N GLY A 30 -12.88 -0.82 10.25
CA GLY A 30 -14.34 -0.94 10.19
C GLY A 30 -15.06 0.29 9.64
N LEU A 31 -14.41 1.06 8.78
CA LEU A 31 -14.90 2.36 8.27
C LEU A 31 -16.11 2.23 7.35
N GLN A 32 -16.19 1.13 6.60
CA GLN A 32 -17.22 0.90 5.59
C GLN A 32 -18.64 0.92 6.16
N THR A 33 -18.78 0.60 7.45
CA THR A 33 -20.06 0.61 8.18
C THR A 33 -20.11 1.66 9.29
N ASP A 34 -19.12 2.54 9.38
CA ASP A 34 -19.10 3.62 10.36
C ASP A 34 -19.98 4.80 9.89
N PRO A 35 -21.01 5.20 10.66
CA PRO A 35 -21.94 6.26 10.23
C PRO A 35 -21.26 7.61 10.01
N ALA A 36 -20.26 7.98 10.82
CA ALA A 36 -19.56 9.26 10.68
C ALA A 36 -18.74 9.28 9.40
N PHE A 37 -18.06 8.17 9.08
CA PHE A 37 -17.31 8.02 7.84
C PHE A 37 -18.21 8.00 6.62
N GLN A 38 -19.36 7.29 6.68
CA GLN A 38 -20.33 7.24 5.59
C GLN A 38 -20.92 8.63 5.30
N ASN A 39 -21.30 9.38 6.33
CA ASN A 39 -21.83 10.74 6.16
C ASN A 39 -20.79 11.66 5.51
N LEU A 40 -19.54 11.62 5.97
CA LEU A 40 -18.45 12.39 5.36
C LEU A 40 -18.24 12.00 3.89
N PHE A 41 -18.33 10.71 3.56
CA PHE A 41 -18.19 10.21 2.20
C PHE A 41 -19.34 10.72 1.31
N ILE A 42 -20.58 10.70 1.79
CA ILE A 42 -21.76 11.23 1.09
C ILE A 42 -21.61 12.73 0.82
N GLU A 43 -21.17 13.52 1.80
CA GLU A 43 -20.93 14.95 1.60
C GLU A 43 -19.85 15.20 0.54
N ASN A 44 -18.79 14.41 0.53
CA ASN A 44 -17.76 14.50 -0.49
C ASN A 44 -18.23 14.03 -1.88
N ILE A 45 -19.17 13.08 -1.97
CA ILE A 45 -19.83 12.74 -3.25
C ILE A 45 -20.64 13.93 -3.77
N LYS A 46 -21.41 14.61 -2.94
CA LYS A 46 -22.18 15.80 -3.35
C LYS A 46 -21.27 16.92 -3.87
N ARG A 47 -20.08 17.07 -3.28
CA ARG A 47 -19.11 18.12 -3.64
C ARG A 47 -18.26 17.80 -4.87
N PHE A 48 -17.80 16.56 -5.02
CA PHE A 48 -16.79 16.15 -6.01
C PHE A 48 -17.31 15.18 -7.06
N GLY A 49 -18.56 14.71 -6.90
CA GLY A 49 -19.13 13.67 -7.76
C GLY A 49 -18.61 12.27 -7.44
N THR A 50 -19.15 11.30 -8.18
CA THR A 50 -18.84 9.86 -7.99
C THR A 50 -17.57 9.42 -8.72
N ASN A 51 -17.13 10.21 -9.72
CA ASN A 51 -16.03 9.83 -10.61
C ASN A 51 -15.36 11.10 -11.17
N TYR A 52 -14.12 10.93 -11.67
CA TYR A 52 -13.40 11.97 -12.42
C TYR A 52 -13.16 11.49 -13.85
N GLY A 53 -13.90 12.07 -14.80
CA GLY A 53 -13.89 11.67 -16.21
C GLY A 53 -12.64 12.12 -17.01
N ALA A 54 -11.66 12.77 -16.36
CA ALA A 54 -10.45 13.27 -17.02
C ALA A 54 -9.19 12.65 -16.45
N SER A 55 -8.10 12.71 -17.23
CA SER A 55 -6.78 12.29 -16.77
C SER A 55 -6.20 13.20 -15.69
N ARG A 56 -5.40 12.64 -14.79
CA ARG A 56 -4.56 13.39 -13.86
C ARG A 56 -3.53 14.31 -14.57
N LYS A 57 -3.30 14.09 -15.87
CA LYS A 57 -2.38 14.88 -16.71
C LYS A 57 -3.09 15.97 -17.51
N SER A 58 -4.43 16.13 -17.36
CA SER A 58 -5.17 17.18 -18.05
C SER A 58 -4.78 18.58 -17.56
N ASN A 59 -5.16 19.61 -18.33
CA ASN A 59 -4.92 21.02 -18.02
C ASN A 59 -5.73 21.52 -16.81
N VAL A 60 -6.91 20.95 -16.55
CA VAL A 60 -7.71 21.18 -15.36
C VAL A 60 -7.49 20.05 -14.37
N ARG A 61 -7.09 20.38 -13.15
CA ARG A 61 -6.74 19.38 -12.11
C ARG A 61 -7.41 19.73 -10.78
N LEU A 62 -7.98 18.74 -10.12
CA LEU A 62 -8.58 18.91 -8.81
C LEU A 62 -7.49 18.98 -7.73
N LYS A 63 -7.52 20.01 -6.91
CA LYS A 63 -6.55 20.22 -5.79
C LYS A 63 -6.59 19.12 -4.75
N VAL A 64 -7.72 18.38 -4.66
CA VAL A 64 -7.94 17.30 -3.69
C VAL A 64 -6.85 16.20 -3.76
N PHE A 65 -6.41 15.86 -4.98
CA PHE A 65 -5.34 14.87 -5.17
C PHE A 65 -3.99 15.36 -4.62
N LYS A 66 -3.61 16.61 -4.95
CA LYS A 66 -2.36 17.18 -4.44
C LYS A 66 -2.37 17.28 -2.91
N LYS A 67 -3.52 17.65 -2.32
CA LYS A 67 -3.69 17.69 -0.86
C LYS A 67 -3.44 16.29 -0.25
N ALA A 68 -4.04 15.24 -0.81
CA ALA A 68 -3.87 13.87 -0.34
C ALA A 68 -2.42 13.38 -0.49
N GLU A 69 -1.78 13.68 -1.61
CA GLU A 69 -0.39 13.29 -1.87
C GLU A 69 0.57 13.99 -0.90
N THR A 70 0.40 15.28 -0.66
CA THR A 70 1.18 15.99 0.36
C THR A 70 0.96 15.41 1.76
N LEU A 71 -0.29 15.11 2.10
CA LEU A 71 -0.66 14.55 3.39
C LEU A 71 -0.05 13.16 3.61
N LEU A 72 -0.15 12.26 2.62
CA LEU A 72 0.46 10.94 2.65
C LEU A 72 1.99 11.04 2.80
N ALA A 73 2.65 11.87 1.98
CA ALA A 73 4.09 12.05 2.06
C ALA A 73 4.54 12.51 3.45
N ASN A 74 3.85 13.50 4.04
CA ASN A 74 4.13 13.98 5.39
C ASN A 74 3.87 12.90 6.46
N MET A 75 2.76 12.16 6.34
CA MET A 75 2.39 11.10 7.26
C MET A 75 3.46 10.02 7.33
N VAL A 76 3.88 9.49 6.17
CA VAL A 76 4.86 8.40 6.11
C VAL A 76 6.31 8.87 6.22
N GLY A 77 6.59 10.17 6.01
CA GLY A 77 7.94 10.74 6.00
C GLY A 77 8.70 10.55 4.70
N SER A 78 7.99 10.36 3.57
CA SER A 78 8.60 10.35 2.23
C SER A 78 8.75 11.76 1.65
N GLN A 79 9.61 11.91 0.63
CA GLN A 79 9.76 13.21 -0.05
C GLN A 79 8.54 13.56 -0.92
N ALA A 80 7.88 12.56 -1.47
CA ALA A 80 6.70 12.74 -2.32
C ALA A 80 5.83 11.47 -2.32
N SER A 81 4.58 11.64 -2.73
CA SER A 81 3.69 10.52 -2.99
C SER A 81 2.86 10.72 -4.26
N LEU A 82 2.25 9.64 -4.73
CA LEU A 82 1.40 9.60 -5.92
C LEU A 82 0.18 8.72 -5.63
N THR A 83 -1.04 9.25 -5.86
CA THR A 83 -2.27 8.47 -5.67
C THR A 83 -2.78 7.87 -6.97
N LEU A 84 -3.30 6.64 -6.88
CA LEU A 84 -3.88 5.85 -7.99
C LEU A 84 -5.25 5.30 -7.59
N SER A 85 -5.94 4.63 -8.51
CA SER A 85 -7.28 4.07 -8.27
C SER A 85 -7.29 2.80 -7.41
N SER A 86 -6.15 2.11 -7.27
CA SER A 86 -6.02 0.92 -6.42
C SER A 86 -4.58 0.66 -6.00
N GLY A 87 -4.39 -0.10 -4.92
CA GLY A 87 -3.07 -0.60 -4.52
C GLY A 87 -2.46 -1.53 -5.58
N TYR A 88 -3.30 -2.35 -6.23
CA TYR A 88 -2.84 -3.21 -7.31
C TYR A 88 -2.23 -2.40 -8.47
N LEU A 89 -2.89 -1.34 -8.91
CA LEU A 89 -2.35 -0.46 -9.95
C LEU A 89 -1.08 0.26 -9.49
N ALA A 90 -0.98 0.61 -8.22
CA ALA A 90 0.24 1.20 -7.65
C ALA A 90 1.42 0.23 -7.74
N GLY A 91 1.22 -1.02 -7.34
CA GLY A 91 2.22 -2.08 -7.47
C GLY A 91 2.61 -2.34 -8.93
N GLN A 92 1.63 -2.49 -9.83
CA GLN A 92 1.89 -2.72 -11.26
C GLN A 92 2.63 -1.56 -11.93
N LEU A 93 2.32 -0.32 -11.57
CA LEU A 93 3.05 0.85 -12.09
C LEU A 93 4.53 0.82 -11.70
N ILE A 94 4.84 0.45 -10.47
CA ILE A 94 6.21 0.26 -10.01
C ILE A 94 6.85 -0.92 -10.75
N ALA A 95 6.23 -2.08 -10.74
CA ALA A 95 6.76 -3.30 -11.34
C ALA A 95 7.15 -3.09 -12.80
N GLN A 96 6.28 -2.47 -13.60
CA GLN A 96 6.54 -2.15 -14.99
C GLN A 96 7.64 -1.08 -15.17
N ASN A 97 7.77 -0.12 -14.26
CA ASN A 97 8.80 0.90 -14.32
C ASN A 97 10.20 0.32 -14.13
N PHE A 98 10.33 -0.77 -13.38
CA PHE A 98 11.58 -1.49 -13.13
C PHE A 98 11.80 -2.68 -14.09
N ASN A 99 10.85 -3.00 -14.97
CA ASN A 99 11.04 -4.04 -16.00
C ASN A 99 11.86 -3.52 -17.18
N LYS A 100 13.17 -3.34 -16.97
CA LYS A 100 14.12 -2.76 -17.93
C LYS A 100 15.49 -3.43 -17.77
N PRO A 101 16.33 -3.43 -18.83
CA PRO A 101 17.63 -4.11 -18.81
C PRO A 101 18.60 -3.64 -17.72
N GLU A 102 18.47 -2.41 -17.24
CA GLU A 102 19.30 -1.85 -16.17
C GLU A 102 18.96 -2.37 -14.76
N TYR A 103 17.90 -3.20 -14.61
CA TYR A 103 17.44 -3.74 -13.35
C TYR A 103 17.35 -5.27 -13.37
N SER A 104 17.73 -5.89 -12.26
CA SER A 104 17.49 -7.31 -12.00
C SER A 104 16.48 -7.45 -10.85
N LEU A 105 15.40 -8.21 -11.09
CA LEU A 105 14.24 -8.24 -10.19
C LEU A 105 14.28 -9.48 -9.31
N PHE A 106 14.17 -9.27 -7.99
CA PHE A 106 14.18 -10.31 -6.96
C PHE A 106 12.92 -10.17 -6.11
N TYR A 107 12.20 -11.26 -5.91
CA TYR A 107 10.93 -11.27 -5.18
C TYR A 107 11.06 -12.10 -3.91
N ALA A 108 10.86 -11.48 -2.77
CA ALA A 108 10.86 -12.14 -1.47
C ALA A 108 9.75 -13.20 -1.37
N PRO A 109 9.85 -14.15 -0.44
CA PRO A 109 8.76 -15.09 -0.18
C PRO A 109 7.43 -14.36 0.02
N ASN A 110 6.35 -14.94 -0.48
CA ASN A 110 4.97 -14.46 -0.33
C ASN A 110 4.70 -13.04 -0.84
N THR A 111 5.61 -12.45 -1.63
CA THR A 111 5.37 -11.14 -2.27
C THR A 111 4.06 -11.13 -3.03
N HIS A 112 3.23 -10.13 -2.80
CA HIS A 112 1.91 -10.01 -3.40
C HIS A 112 2.00 -9.82 -4.93
N SER A 113 1.11 -10.48 -5.67
CA SER A 113 1.09 -10.48 -7.15
C SER A 113 0.93 -9.09 -7.79
N ALA A 114 0.49 -8.09 -7.05
CA ALA A 114 0.48 -6.70 -7.50
C ALA A 114 1.88 -6.17 -7.88
N LEU A 115 2.94 -6.77 -7.32
CA LEU A 115 4.34 -6.40 -7.60
C LEU A 115 4.97 -7.23 -8.73
N TYR A 116 4.25 -8.20 -9.33
CA TYR A 116 4.84 -9.10 -10.30
C TYR A 116 4.90 -8.54 -11.72
N ASN A 117 6.03 -8.79 -12.37
CA ASN A 117 6.15 -8.84 -13.83
C ASN A 117 6.16 -10.31 -14.24
N TYR A 118 5.13 -10.79 -14.93
CA TYR A 118 5.01 -12.18 -15.32
C TYR A 118 5.96 -12.56 -16.48
N PRO A 119 6.49 -13.80 -16.49
CA PRO A 119 6.37 -14.84 -15.45
C PRO A 119 7.28 -14.54 -14.26
N THR A 120 6.74 -14.67 -13.03
CA THR A 120 7.48 -14.40 -11.79
C THR A 120 7.39 -15.60 -10.85
N LYS A 121 8.52 -15.94 -10.23
CA LYS A 121 8.59 -16.95 -9.18
C LYS A 121 9.32 -16.33 -7.97
N PRO A 122 8.63 -16.07 -6.85
CA PRO A 122 9.27 -15.63 -5.61
C PRO A 122 10.27 -16.66 -5.10
N PHE A 123 11.26 -16.20 -4.35
CA PHE A 123 12.18 -17.08 -3.63
C PHE A 123 11.43 -17.82 -2.51
N ALA A 124 11.84 -19.03 -2.22
CA ALA A 124 11.22 -19.85 -1.18
C ALA A 124 11.56 -19.35 0.23
N THR A 125 12.74 -18.73 0.41
CA THR A 125 13.20 -18.19 1.70
C THR A 125 13.92 -16.86 1.52
N ILE A 126 14.00 -16.06 2.58
CA ILE A 126 14.77 -14.81 2.60
C ILE A 126 16.27 -15.10 2.42
N GLU A 127 16.78 -16.18 2.98
CA GLU A 127 18.19 -16.59 2.80
C GLU A 127 18.51 -16.86 1.33
N ALA A 128 17.67 -17.61 0.62
CA ALA A 128 17.82 -17.87 -0.81
C ALA A 128 17.79 -16.57 -1.63
N LEU A 129 16.90 -15.63 -1.29
CA LEU A 129 16.84 -14.29 -1.88
C LEU A 129 18.18 -13.55 -1.67
N ASN A 130 18.65 -13.48 -0.42
CA ASN A 130 19.87 -12.76 -0.05
C ASN A 130 21.10 -13.33 -0.77
N ASN A 131 21.22 -14.66 -0.84
CA ASN A 131 22.30 -15.33 -1.57
C ASN A 131 22.24 -15.00 -3.07
N ALA A 132 21.06 -14.98 -3.68
CA ALA A 132 20.90 -14.64 -5.09
C ALA A 132 21.26 -13.17 -5.37
N VAL A 133 20.87 -12.22 -4.51
CA VAL A 133 21.21 -10.79 -4.63
C VAL A 133 22.73 -10.60 -4.49
N ARG A 134 23.36 -11.20 -3.47
CA ARG A 134 24.84 -11.13 -3.31
C ARG A 134 25.58 -11.71 -4.49
N LYS A 135 25.15 -12.87 -5.00
CA LYS A 135 25.73 -13.49 -6.20
C LYS A 135 25.61 -12.57 -7.41
N HIS A 136 24.45 -11.95 -7.60
CA HIS A 136 24.22 -11.00 -8.69
C HIS A 136 25.17 -9.80 -8.61
N LEU A 137 25.31 -9.19 -7.43
CA LEU A 137 26.22 -8.06 -7.21
C LEU A 137 27.70 -8.43 -7.42
N GLY A 138 28.10 -9.66 -7.09
CA GLY A 138 29.47 -10.15 -7.35
C GLY A 138 29.76 -10.45 -8.82
N GLN A 139 28.74 -10.56 -9.68
CA GLN A 139 28.89 -10.90 -11.09
C GLN A 139 28.60 -9.74 -12.04
N ASN A 140 27.85 -8.74 -11.58
CA ASN A 140 27.33 -7.67 -12.46
C ASN A 140 27.11 -6.36 -11.69
N ASP A 141 28.09 -5.48 -11.72
CA ASP A 141 28.09 -4.18 -11.08
C ASP A 141 27.23 -3.11 -11.79
N LYS A 142 26.84 -3.37 -13.06
CA LYS A 142 26.11 -2.41 -13.91
C LYS A 142 24.58 -2.55 -13.81
N VAL A 143 24.10 -3.72 -13.42
CA VAL A 143 22.65 -4.02 -13.33
C VAL A 143 22.21 -3.94 -11.87
N VAL A 144 21.36 -2.97 -11.56
CA VAL A 144 20.94 -2.69 -10.19
C VAL A 144 19.91 -3.73 -9.71
N PRO A 145 20.15 -4.43 -8.59
CA PRO A 145 19.16 -5.33 -8.02
C PRO A 145 17.98 -4.55 -7.41
N VAL A 146 16.77 -5.02 -7.70
CA VAL A 146 15.52 -4.51 -7.16
C VAL A 146 14.84 -5.62 -6.38
N VAL A 147 14.67 -5.44 -5.08
CA VAL A 147 14.04 -6.41 -4.19
C VAL A 147 12.61 -5.97 -3.90
N PHE A 148 11.67 -6.86 -4.17
CA PHE A 148 10.25 -6.69 -3.90
C PHE A 148 9.83 -7.54 -2.70
N LEU A 149 9.08 -6.96 -1.76
CA LEU A 149 8.53 -7.67 -0.61
C LEU A 149 7.26 -7.01 -0.08
N ASP A 150 6.47 -7.76 0.68
CA ASP A 150 5.40 -7.21 1.49
C ASP A 150 5.94 -6.77 2.86
N SER A 151 5.45 -5.65 3.38
CA SER A 151 5.85 -5.12 4.69
C SER A 151 5.46 -6.07 5.83
N ILE A 152 4.30 -6.68 5.71
CA ILE A 152 3.79 -7.72 6.60
C ILE A 152 3.62 -8.98 5.77
N ASP A 153 4.40 -9.97 6.06
CA ASP A 153 4.20 -11.33 5.59
C ASP A 153 3.56 -12.16 6.72
N PHE A 154 2.58 -12.95 6.36
CA PHE A 154 1.82 -13.74 7.33
C PHE A 154 2.63 -14.90 7.94
N ASP A 155 3.80 -15.19 7.39
CA ASP A 155 4.76 -16.17 7.90
C ASP A 155 5.74 -15.58 8.92
N GLY A 156 5.70 -14.25 9.17
CA GLY A 156 6.52 -13.57 10.16
C GLY A 156 8.00 -13.39 9.79
N CYS A 157 8.36 -13.55 8.52
CA CYS A 157 9.76 -13.43 8.08
C CYS A 157 10.23 -11.96 8.05
N ASN A 158 9.37 -11.03 7.67
CA ASN A 158 9.71 -9.61 7.54
C ASN A 158 9.35 -8.82 8.81
N PHE A 159 8.06 -8.75 9.14
CA PHE A 159 7.59 -7.98 10.29
C PHE A 159 7.79 -8.76 11.62
N PRO A 160 8.15 -8.09 12.73
CA PRO A 160 8.30 -6.63 12.91
C PRO A 160 9.73 -6.10 12.70
N HIS A 161 10.74 -6.93 12.61
CA HIS A 161 12.14 -6.50 12.75
C HIS A 161 12.90 -6.41 11.42
N TYR A 162 12.38 -7.01 10.35
CA TYR A 162 13.03 -7.06 9.01
C TYR A 162 14.46 -7.62 9.05
N LYS A 163 14.74 -8.57 9.95
CA LYS A 163 16.07 -9.15 10.15
C LYS A 163 16.67 -9.72 8.86
N GLY A 164 15.84 -10.28 7.99
CA GLY A 164 16.27 -10.78 6.70
C GLY A 164 16.88 -9.72 5.76
N LEU A 165 16.54 -8.43 5.96
CA LEU A 165 17.11 -7.33 5.18
C LEU A 165 18.48 -6.88 5.71
N GLU A 166 18.80 -7.14 6.98
CA GLU A 166 20.09 -6.73 7.59
C GLU A 166 21.29 -7.41 6.91
N ASP A 167 21.07 -8.57 6.33
CA ASP A 167 22.09 -9.32 5.59
C ASP A 167 22.30 -8.86 4.15
N LEU A 168 21.52 -7.93 3.63
CA LEU A 168 21.64 -7.42 2.26
C LEU A 168 22.54 -6.17 2.21
N PRO A 169 23.35 -5.99 1.18
CA PRO A 169 24.06 -4.74 0.90
C PRO A 169 23.08 -3.71 0.34
N LEU A 170 22.19 -3.19 1.21
CA LEU A 170 21.04 -2.38 0.83
C LEU A 170 21.42 -1.04 0.20
N ASP A 171 22.60 -0.50 0.47
CA ASP A 171 23.18 0.68 -0.20
C ASP A 171 23.33 0.50 -1.73
N GLN A 172 23.34 -0.75 -2.21
CA GLN A 172 23.39 -1.11 -3.63
C GLN A 172 22.05 -1.58 -4.19
N VAL A 173 21.03 -1.76 -3.34
CA VAL A 173 19.73 -2.37 -3.66
C VAL A 173 18.61 -1.33 -3.67
N ILE A 174 17.75 -1.39 -4.68
CA ILE A 174 16.47 -0.70 -4.66
C ILE A 174 15.45 -1.58 -3.94
N LEU A 175 14.82 -1.05 -2.89
CA LEU A 175 13.84 -1.75 -2.08
C LEU A 175 12.42 -1.28 -2.43
N ILE A 176 11.57 -2.21 -2.84
CA ILE A 176 10.16 -1.97 -3.18
C ILE A 176 9.30 -2.74 -2.19
N VAL A 177 8.42 -2.03 -1.46
CA VAL A 177 7.64 -2.63 -0.39
C VAL A 177 6.16 -2.37 -0.58
N ASP A 178 5.33 -3.41 -0.52
CA ASP A 178 3.88 -3.29 -0.41
C ASP A 178 3.50 -3.18 1.07
N ASP A 179 3.02 -2.00 1.48
CA ASP A 179 2.59 -1.71 2.85
C ASP A 179 1.06 -1.67 2.99
N SER A 180 0.35 -2.40 2.14
CA SER A 180 -1.12 -2.44 2.16
C SER A 180 -1.70 -2.94 3.47
N HIS A 181 -0.97 -3.74 4.23
CA HIS A 181 -1.36 -4.28 5.53
C HIS A 181 -0.85 -3.46 6.73
N GLY A 182 0.17 -2.62 6.54
CA GLY A 182 0.77 -1.83 7.62
C GLY A 182 0.27 -0.39 7.69
N ILE A 183 0.07 0.26 6.53
CA ILE A 183 -0.37 1.66 6.50
C ILE A 183 -1.74 1.84 7.17
N GLY A 184 -1.88 2.88 7.98
CA GLY A 184 -3.07 3.15 8.80
C GLY A 184 -3.09 2.37 10.12
N ILE A 185 -2.21 1.36 10.30
CA ILE A 185 -2.17 0.47 11.47
C ILE A 185 -0.84 0.61 12.21
N LEU A 186 0.28 0.35 11.53
CA LEU A 186 1.61 0.34 12.10
C LEU A 186 2.19 1.75 12.29
N GLY A 187 3.22 1.84 13.15
CA GLY A 187 3.86 3.08 13.53
C GLY A 187 3.10 3.80 14.66
N ALA A 188 3.67 4.89 15.18
CA ALA A 188 3.09 5.62 16.30
C ALA A 188 1.71 6.21 15.99
N ASN A 189 1.52 6.70 14.75
CA ASN A 189 0.28 7.35 14.30
C ASN A 189 -0.38 6.65 13.09
N GLY A 190 -0.02 5.38 12.80
CA GLY A 190 -0.52 4.66 11.64
C GLY A 190 0.19 5.03 10.33
N GLU A 191 1.40 5.54 10.42
CA GLU A 191 2.21 5.94 9.27
C GLU A 191 2.75 4.78 8.43
N GLY A 192 2.54 3.54 8.87
CA GLY A 192 3.08 2.35 8.20
C GLY A 192 4.58 2.19 8.39
N VAL A 193 5.23 1.53 7.43
CA VAL A 193 6.61 1.05 7.59
C VAL A 193 7.68 1.93 6.94
N PHE A 194 7.31 2.96 6.18
CA PHE A 194 8.29 3.76 5.40
C PHE A 194 9.44 4.28 6.27
N ARG A 195 9.14 4.94 7.41
CA ARG A 195 10.16 5.46 8.35
C ARG A 195 11.02 4.35 8.94
N THR A 196 10.41 3.21 9.27
CA THR A 196 11.13 2.06 9.80
C THR A 196 12.14 1.52 8.78
N LEU A 197 11.76 1.46 7.51
CA LEU A 197 12.61 0.94 6.45
C LEU A 197 13.69 1.93 6.00
N GLN A 198 13.49 3.24 6.19
CA GLN A 198 14.53 4.24 5.90
C GLN A 198 15.83 4.01 6.67
N ARG A 199 15.78 3.39 7.88
CA ARG A 199 16.96 3.06 8.69
C ARG A 199 17.94 2.13 7.98
N PHE A 200 17.47 1.33 7.04
CA PHE A 200 18.31 0.38 6.29
C PHE A 200 19.12 1.02 5.16
N THR A 201 18.96 2.33 4.93
CA THR A 201 19.76 3.10 3.96
C THR A 201 19.84 2.47 2.56
N ALA A 202 18.72 1.90 2.10
CA ALA A 202 18.65 1.34 0.75
C ALA A 202 19.01 2.39 -0.31
N LYS A 203 19.63 1.97 -1.43
CA LYS A 203 19.97 2.83 -2.57
C LYS A 203 18.77 3.67 -3.02
N GLU A 204 17.59 3.08 -3.02
CA GLU A 204 16.30 3.74 -3.18
C GLU A 204 15.24 2.95 -2.42
N LEU A 205 14.34 3.63 -1.73
CA LEU A 205 13.16 3.04 -1.09
C LEU A 205 11.90 3.58 -1.76
N LEU A 206 11.05 2.66 -2.23
CA LEU A 206 9.68 2.92 -2.66
C LEU A 206 8.72 2.05 -1.86
N VAL A 207 7.63 2.64 -1.40
CA VAL A 207 6.55 1.92 -0.74
C VAL A 207 5.26 2.16 -1.51
N CYS A 208 4.54 1.10 -1.84
CA CYS A 208 3.18 1.22 -2.36
C CYS A 208 2.16 0.66 -1.36
N CYS A 209 0.91 1.02 -1.53
CA CYS A 209 -0.13 0.52 -0.65
C CYS A 209 -1.54 0.62 -1.26
N SER A 210 -2.44 -0.19 -0.72
CA SER A 210 -3.88 -0.02 -0.88
C SER A 210 -4.42 0.86 0.25
N LEU A 211 -5.16 1.91 -0.08
CA LEU A 211 -5.90 2.71 0.88
C LEU A 211 -7.31 2.14 1.16
N GLY A 212 -7.68 1.06 0.47
CA GLY A 212 -8.99 0.41 0.63
C GLY A 212 -9.11 -0.43 1.90
N LYS A 213 -7.98 -0.88 2.46
CA LYS A 213 -7.96 -1.72 3.66
C LYS A 213 -8.20 -0.86 4.91
N SER A 214 -7.18 -0.17 5.38
CA SER A 214 -7.27 0.61 6.63
C SER A 214 -8.06 1.92 6.48
N PHE A 215 -7.92 2.63 5.36
CA PHE A 215 -8.58 3.93 5.18
C PHE A 215 -9.96 3.87 4.54
N GLY A 216 -10.44 2.69 4.15
CA GLY A 216 -11.82 2.47 3.69
C GLY A 216 -12.19 3.19 2.39
N ILE A 217 -11.22 3.61 1.58
CA ILE A 217 -11.45 4.28 0.30
C ILE A 217 -10.84 3.50 -0.87
N GLN A 218 -11.50 3.47 -2.00
CA GLN A 218 -10.96 2.85 -3.21
C GLN A 218 -9.87 3.73 -3.82
N ALA A 219 -8.64 3.52 -3.37
CA ALA A 219 -7.44 4.17 -3.88
C ALA A 219 -6.19 3.33 -3.56
N GLY A 220 -5.09 3.67 -4.21
CA GLY A 220 -3.76 3.22 -3.89
C GLY A 220 -2.80 4.39 -3.84
N ALA A 221 -1.61 4.17 -3.33
CA ALA A 221 -0.57 5.19 -3.29
C ALA A 221 0.82 4.60 -3.49
N ILE A 222 1.75 5.44 -3.95
CA ILE A 222 3.19 5.18 -4.01
C ILE A 222 3.88 6.31 -3.27
N MET A 223 4.82 5.98 -2.40
CA MET A 223 5.63 6.90 -1.61
C MET A 223 7.11 6.67 -1.92
N GLY A 224 7.89 7.75 -2.02
CA GLY A 224 9.31 7.64 -2.33
C GLY A 224 9.99 9.00 -2.51
N ASN A 225 11.14 9.00 -3.20
CA ASN A 225 11.85 10.24 -3.51
C ASN A 225 11.14 11.03 -4.65
N THR A 226 11.33 12.34 -4.64
CA THR A 226 10.67 13.24 -5.59
C THR A 226 10.97 12.91 -7.05
N LYS A 227 12.22 12.50 -7.36
CA LYS A 227 12.65 12.17 -8.73
C LYS A 227 11.87 10.97 -9.27
N ARG A 228 11.78 9.88 -8.48
CA ARG A 228 11.05 8.68 -8.88
C ARG A 228 9.55 8.92 -9.00
N ILE A 229 8.95 9.62 -8.06
CA ILE A 229 7.52 9.95 -8.11
C ILE A 229 7.19 10.78 -9.36
N ARG A 230 8.05 11.73 -9.75
CA ARG A 230 7.89 12.47 -11.02
C ARG A 230 8.00 11.55 -12.22
N GLN A 231 8.95 10.62 -12.25
CA GLN A 231 9.08 9.63 -13.35
C GLN A 231 7.82 8.77 -13.48
N LEU A 232 7.31 8.23 -12.38
CA LEU A 232 6.09 7.42 -12.37
C LEU A 232 4.87 8.22 -12.84
N SER A 233 4.73 9.47 -12.41
CA SER A 233 3.63 10.35 -12.81
C SER A 233 3.71 10.77 -14.31
N ALA A 234 4.86 10.68 -14.93
CA ALA A 234 5.06 10.98 -16.35
C ALA A 234 4.66 9.82 -17.28
N THR A 235 4.50 8.59 -16.77
CA THR A 235 4.21 7.39 -17.57
C THR A 235 2.86 7.45 -18.28
N ALA A 236 2.72 6.68 -19.36
CA ALA A 236 1.46 6.52 -20.08
C ALA A 236 0.40 5.83 -19.18
N ILE A 237 0.81 4.85 -18.37
CA ILE A 237 -0.08 4.14 -17.45
C ILE A 237 -0.73 5.12 -16.48
N PHE A 238 0.04 5.96 -15.80
CA PHE A 238 -0.52 6.96 -14.89
C PHE A 238 -1.46 7.95 -15.59
N GLY A 239 -1.12 8.34 -16.81
CA GLY A 239 -1.94 9.26 -17.61
C GLY A 239 -3.21 8.63 -18.18
N GLY A 240 -3.16 7.34 -18.55
CA GLY A 240 -4.26 6.61 -19.17
C GLY A 240 -5.19 5.92 -18.16
N ALA A 241 -4.68 5.52 -17.01
CA ALA A 241 -5.49 4.94 -15.97
C ALA A 241 -6.41 6.00 -15.34
N ARG A 242 -7.66 5.63 -15.08
CA ARG A 242 -8.57 6.50 -14.31
C ARG A 242 -8.03 6.68 -12.89
N PRO A 243 -8.05 7.90 -12.33
CA PRO A 243 -7.68 8.12 -10.94
C PRO A 243 -8.73 7.52 -9.99
N ALA A 244 -8.39 7.45 -8.71
CA ALA A 244 -9.39 7.25 -7.67
C ALA A 244 -10.48 8.34 -7.74
N ALA A 245 -11.70 8.03 -7.30
CA ALA A 245 -12.78 9.02 -7.27
C ALA A 245 -12.35 10.21 -6.40
N PRO A 246 -12.58 11.46 -6.85
CA PRO A 246 -12.23 12.64 -6.06
C PRO A 246 -12.92 12.69 -4.70
N SER A 247 -14.14 12.17 -4.61
CA SER A 247 -14.87 12.01 -3.35
C SER A 247 -14.19 11.08 -2.38
N SER A 248 -13.64 9.95 -2.85
CA SER A 248 -12.83 9.03 -2.04
C SER A 248 -11.58 9.73 -1.50
N ILE A 249 -10.86 10.44 -2.36
CA ILE A 249 -9.65 11.18 -2.00
C ILE A 249 -9.96 12.34 -1.05
N ALA A 250 -11.09 13.05 -1.23
CA ALA A 250 -11.54 14.08 -0.31
C ALA A 250 -11.87 13.50 1.07
N THR A 251 -12.56 12.36 1.11
CA THR A 251 -12.86 11.67 2.36
C THR A 251 -11.59 11.25 3.09
N PHE A 252 -10.59 10.73 2.38
CA PHE A 252 -9.27 10.46 2.97
C PHE A 252 -8.66 11.72 3.60
N ASN A 253 -8.70 12.85 2.89
CA ASN A 253 -8.15 14.13 3.39
C ASN A 253 -8.84 14.64 4.66
N ASP A 254 -10.11 14.34 4.83
CA ASP A 254 -10.93 14.98 5.86
C ASP A 254 -11.26 14.03 7.04
N ALA A 255 -11.03 12.71 6.91
CA ALA A 255 -11.40 11.69 7.89
C ALA A 255 -10.35 11.43 9.00
N HIS A 256 -9.29 12.25 9.13
CA HIS A 256 -8.21 12.02 10.11
C HIS A 256 -8.66 11.80 11.56
N PRO A 257 -9.64 12.56 12.10
CA PRO A 257 -10.12 12.32 13.46
C PRO A 257 -10.77 10.93 13.59
N ILE A 258 -11.50 10.50 12.56
CA ILE A 258 -12.15 9.18 12.53
C ILE A 258 -11.08 8.08 12.50
N TYR A 259 -10.08 8.19 11.63
CA TYR A 259 -8.98 7.22 11.55
C TYR A 259 -8.26 7.06 12.88
N ARG A 260 -7.92 8.16 13.54
CA ARG A 260 -7.25 8.15 14.85
C ARG A 260 -8.09 7.42 15.90
N SER A 261 -9.38 7.78 16.02
CA SER A 261 -10.31 7.16 16.96
C SER A 261 -10.44 5.65 16.72
N LYS A 262 -10.64 5.23 15.47
CA LYS A 262 -10.77 3.81 15.11
C LYS A 262 -9.49 3.02 15.32
N ARG A 263 -8.34 3.61 15.04
CA ARG A 263 -7.04 2.98 15.31
C ARG A 263 -6.83 2.78 16.82
N THR A 264 -7.13 3.77 17.64
CA THR A 264 -7.07 3.63 19.11
C THR A 264 -7.97 2.48 19.59
N GLN A 265 -9.19 2.38 19.06
CA GLN A 265 -10.10 1.29 19.38
C GLN A 265 -9.55 -0.07 18.95
N LEU A 266 -8.95 -0.17 17.75
CA LEU A 266 -8.32 -1.40 17.26
C LEU A 266 -7.20 -1.85 18.19
N LEU A 267 -6.28 -0.95 18.55
CA LEU A 267 -5.15 -1.27 19.45
C LEU A 267 -5.64 -1.73 20.80
N SER A 268 -6.63 -1.07 21.39
CA SER A 268 -7.26 -1.51 22.65
C SER A 268 -7.90 -2.89 22.54
N ASN A 269 -8.51 -3.21 21.40
CA ASN A 269 -9.09 -4.54 21.16
C ASN A 269 -8.01 -5.62 21.06
N ILE A 270 -6.87 -5.33 20.40
CA ILE A 270 -5.72 -6.23 20.31
C ILE A 270 -5.18 -6.52 21.70
N GLU A 271 -4.91 -5.46 22.51
CA GLU A 271 -4.43 -5.64 23.89
C GLU A 271 -5.36 -6.49 24.77
N ARG A 272 -6.67 -6.37 24.54
CA ARG A 272 -7.65 -7.21 25.25
C ARG A 272 -7.60 -8.65 24.78
N PHE A 273 -7.44 -8.88 23.49
CA PHE A 273 -7.36 -10.23 22.90
C PHE A 273 -6.11 -10.96 23.38
N ASP A 274 -4.98 -10.27 23.43
CA ASP A 274 -3.69 -10.83 23.85
C ASP A 274 -3.67 -11.23 25.35
N LYS A 275 -4.65 -10.75 26.14
CA LYS A 275 -4.81 -11.09 27.57
C LYS A 275 -5.77 -12.26 27.82
N LEU A 276 -6.42 -12.77 26.79
CA LEU A 276 -7.36 -13.90 26.89
C LEU A 276 -6.65 -15.24 26.69
#